data_da0d12da8e901062197af0dae44b5717
#
_entry.id   da0d12da8e901062197af0dae44b5717
#
_cell.length_a   1.000
_cell.length_b   1.000
_cell.length_c   1.000
_cell.angle_alpha   90.00
_cell.angle_beta   90.00
_cell.angle_gamma   90.00
#
_symmetry.space_group_name_H-M   'P 1'
#
loop_
_entity.id
_entity.type
_entity.pdbx_description
1 polymer ?
#
loop_
_entity_poly.entity_id
_entity_poly.type
_entity_poly.pdbx_seq_one_letter_code
_entity_poly.pdbx_strand_id
1 'polypeptide(L)'
;LDAPIAVTQFADLLNPEYYGVYALQSGLGLPEREYYIKNDDKSAEIRHKYRDHVAKILELARIPDAAQRAGDIVELEARLAARHMRKEDLRDWSQNYNKVATADLNEIMPNFDWAVFLDELGADELGALILVTTDYFRALDGIIVDTDLDTWKAYLKWSALNATATRLSADIDAANFEFYGRVLAGTEAQRPLWRRGVNVVNRTLGEVVGRVYVARHFPPEAKDRMEDLVANLISAYEVSIRDLDWMSEDTRSQALDKLAKFTAKIGYPDQWRDYSLLEISGDDLYGNLERAAAAEHERELARLGGKVDRAEWGIPPQTVNAYYSPPLNEIVFRAAILQPPFFNLVADDAVNYGALGAVIGHEIGHGFDDSGSRFDGDGVLRNWWTDSDREEFEKRTARLVEQYDAFRPFDDLAVNGEFTLGENIGDLGGITIGLLAYTLALDGREAPVIDGFTGIQRVFLGYAQVWRNKYREEALRLLIGTNPHAPSMYRANGAVRNVPEFYAAFDVVEDDALYLPPAERVKIW
;
A
#
# COMPACT_ATOMS: atom_id res chain seq x y z
N LEU A 1 16.42 -8.31 5.28
CA LEU A 1 16.46 -8.32 6.75
C LEU A 1 15.68 -7.12 7.27
N ASP A 2 14.88 -7.31 8.31
CA ASP A 2 14.27 -6.20 9.06
C ASP A 2 15.33 -5.62 10.01
N ALA A 3 16.32 -4.93 9.44
CA ALA A 3 17.35 -4.21 10.19
C ALA A 3 16.86 -2.79 10.53
N PRO A 4 17.47 -2.05 11.47
CA PRO A 4 16.99 -0.72 11.87
C PRO A 4 16.94 0.31 10.73
N ILE A 5 17.74 0.10 9.69
CA ILE A 5 17.75 0.91 8.47
C ILE A 5 17.29 0.04 7.30
N ALA A 6 16.16 0.37 6.70
CA ALA A 6 15.77 -0.18 5.40
C ALA A 6 16.24 0.74 4.29
N VAL A 7 16.79 0.17 3.20
CA VAL A 7 17.18 0.90 2.00
C VAL A 7 16.33 0.43 0.83
N THR A 8 15.84 1.36 0.03
CA THR A 8 15.08 1.07 -1.19
C THR A 8 15.41 2.09 -2.26
N GLN A 9 15.18 1.72 -3.51
CA GLN A 9 15.35 2.59 -4.66
C GLN A 9 14.00 2.89 -5.30
N PHE A 10 13.77 4.16 -5.56
CA PHE A 10 12.52 4.64 -6.14
C PHE A 10 12.78 5.89 -6.98
N ALA A 11 11.81 6.37 -7.77
CA ALA A 11 11.96 7.64 -8.45
C ALA A 11 12.22 8.78 -7.44
N ASP A 12 13.16 9.66 -7.72
CA ASP A 12 13.45 10.84 -6.89
C ASP A 12 12.26 11.80 -6.96
N LEU A 13 11.65 12.13 -5.82
CA LEU A 13 10.40 12.90 -5.80
C LEU A 13 10.53 14.34 -6.30
N LEU A 14 11.75 14.91 -6.32
CA LEU A 14 12.01 16.23 -6.90
C LEU A 14 12.55 16.15 -8.34
N ASN A 15 12.96 14.96 -8.80
CA ASN A 15 13.42 14.73 -10.16
C ASN A 15 13.04 13.31 -10.63
N PRO A 16 11.76 13.06 -10.91
CA PRO A 16 11.23 11.71 -11.14
C PRO A 16 11.73 11.04 -12.43
N GLU A 17 12.55 11.72 -13.23
CA GLU A 17 13.26 11.08 -14.35
C GLU A 17 14.40 10.15 -13.89
N TYR A 18 14.89 10.30 -12.65
CA TYR A 18 16.01 9.55 -12.12
C TYR A 18 15.64 8.78 -10.86
N TYR A 19 16.36 7.69 -10.60
CA TYR A 19 16.22 6.97 -9.34
C TYR A 19 16.86 7.73 -8.19
N GLY A 20 16.17 7.76 -7.04
CA GLY A 20 16.70 8.14 -5.73
C GLY A 20 16.85 6.92 -4.84
N VAL A 21 17.80 6.95 -3.91
CA VAL A 21 17.98 5.93 -2.87
C VAL A 21 17.45 6.48 -1.56
N TYR A 22 16.56 5.72 -0.94
CA TYR A 22 15.85 6.11 0.29
C TYR A 22 16.29 5.24 1.44
N ALA A 23 16.54 5.86 2.59
CA ALA A 23 16.71 5.16 3.86
C ALA A 23 15.49 5.46 4.75
N LEU A 24 14.94 4.40 5.33
CA LEU A 24 13.71 4.43 6.10
C LEU A 24 13.91 3.80 7.48
N GLN A 25 13.10 4.23 8.44
CA GLN A 25 12.95 3.55 9.72
C GLN A 25 12.44 2.12 9.51
N SER A 26 13.03 1.16 10.24
CA SER A 26 12.70 -0.27 10.15
C SER A 26 13.12 -1.01 11.41
N GLY A 27 13.09 -2.33 11.42
CA GLY A 27 13.70 -3.17 12.44
C GLY A 27 12.78 -3.61 13.56
N LEU A 28 11.47 -3.57 13.37
CA LEU A 28 10.49 -4.06 14.34
C LEU A 28 9.99 -5.46 13.94
N GLY A 29 9.99 -6.40 14.87
CA GLY A 29 9.42 -7.73 14.64
C GLY A 29 7.89 -7.78 14.83
N LEU A 30 7.29 -6.87 15.61
CA LEU A 30 5.84 -6.65 15.65
C LEU A 30 5.43 -5.71 14.51
N PRO A 31 4.17 -5.77 14.03
CA PRO A 31 3.73 -5.13 12.79
C PRO A 31 3.91 -3.62 12.72
N GLU A 32 3.85 -2.91 13.86
CA GLU A 32 4.05 -1.46 13.90
C GLU A 32 4.35 -0.98 15.34
N ARG A 33 4.79 0.28 15.47
CA ARG A 33 5.26 0.88 16.72
C ARG A 33 4.28 0.81 17.89
N GLU A 34 2.98 0.96 17.65
CA GLU A 34 1.96 1.02 18.69
C GLU A 34 1.88 -0.28 19.51
N TYR A 35 2.24 -1.42 18.93
CA TYR A 35 2.34 -2.68 19.69
C TYR A 35 3.36 -2.64 20.82
N TYR A 36 4.40 -1.78 20.69
CA TYR A 36 5.44 -1.63 21.72
C TYR A 36 5.12 -0.58 22.75
N ILE A 37 4.45 0.52 22.38
CA ILE A 37 4.31 1.71 23.22
C ILE A 37 2.95 1.84 23.93
N LYS A 38 1.89 1.21 23.42
CA LYS A 38 0.59 1.23 24.11
C LYS A 38 0.63 0.44 25.41
N ASN A 39 -0.04 1.01 26.44
CA ASN A 39 -0.07 0.46 27.79
C ASN A 39 -1.41 -0.23 28.14
N ASP A 40 -2.19 -0.66 27.12
CA ASP A 40 -3.38 -1.46 27.33
C ASP A 40 -3.04 -2.95 27.53
N ASP A 41 -3.96 -3.68 28.19
CA ASP A 41 -3.75 -5.09 28.55
C ASP A 41 -3.50 -5.98 27.32
N LYS A 42 -4.16 -5.70 26.19
CA LYS A 42 -4.03 -6.48 24.96
C LYS A 42 -2.66 -6.29 24.32
N SER A 43 -2.18 -5.06 24.24
CA SER A 43 -0.82 -4.76 23.76
C SER A 43 0.25 -5.39 24.66
N ALA A 44 0.03 -5.36 25.98
CA ALA A 44 0.92 -6.02 26.94
C ALA A 44 0.95 -7.55 26.76
N GLU A 45 -0.21 -8.18 26.55
CA GLU A 45 -0.33 -9.61 26.26
C GLU A 45 0.40 -9.99 24.97
N ILE A 46 0.23 -9.20 23.89
CA ILE A 46 0.90 -9.45 22.61
C ILE A 46 2.43 -9.34 22.77
N ARG A 47 2.94 -8.31 23.48
CA ARG A 47 4.38 -8.20 23.77
C ARG A 47 4.92 -9.38 24.55
N HIS A 48 4.16 -9.90 25.52
CA HIS A 48 4.58 -11.09 26.28
C HIS A 48 4.67 -12.31 25.36
N LYS A 49 3.64 -12.60 24.58
CA LYS A 49 3.62 -13.70 23.61
C LYS A 49 4.71 -13.55 22.54
N TYR A 50 5.00 -12.32 22.13
CA TYR A 50 6.08 -12.02 21.20
C TYR A 50 7.44 -12.36 21.78
N ARG A 51 7.72 -11.96 23.03
CA ARG A 51 8.96 -12.32 23.72
C ARG A 51 9.13 -13.85 23.83
N ASP A 52 8.05 -14.56 24.16
CA ASP A 52 8.07 -16.02 24.22
C ASP A 52 8.35 -16.63 22.83
N HIS A 53 7.78 -16.05 21.78
CA HIS A 53 8.05 -16.47 20.41
C HIS A 53 9.51 -16.24 20.02
N VAL A 54 10.10 -15.06 20.30
CA VAL A 54 11.52 -14.77 20.06
C VAL A 54 12.40 -15.80 20.78
N ALA A 55 12.15 -16.04 22.07
CA ALA A 55 12.87 -17.03 22.86
C ALA A 55 12.79 -18.42 22.21
N LYS A 56 11.59 -18.82 21.77
CA LYS A 56 11.35 -20.12 21.14
C LYS A 56 12.13 -20.31 19.84
N ILE A 57 12.15 -19.31 18.97
CA ILE A 57 12.91 -19.37 17.71
C ILE A 57 14.41 -19.43 17.99
N LEU A 58 14.91 -18.63 18.95
CA LEU A 58 16.31 -18.67 19.34
C LEU A 58 16.73 -20.04 19.92
N GLU A 59 15.87 -20.67 20.74
CA GLU A 59 16.08 -22.04 21.24
C GLU A 59 16.19 -23.07 20.10
N LEU A 60 15.22 -23.02 19.16
CA LEU A 60 15.19 -23.91 18.00
C LEU A 60 16.44 -23.73 17.11
N ALA A 61 16.93 -22.49 17.00
CA ALA A 61 18.19 -22.17 16.33
C ALA A 61 19.45 -22.49 17.18
N ARG A 62 19.29 -23.05 18.39
CA ARG A 62 20.38 -23.42 19.31
C ARG A 62 21.25 -22.20 19.72
N ILE A 63 20.65 -21.03 19.85
CA ILE A 63 21.32 -19.85 20.35
C ILE A 63 21.27 -19.90 21.89
N PRO A 64 22.42 -19.81 22.60
CA PRO A 64 22.46 -19.87 24.05
C PRO A 64 21.75 -18.67 24.69
N ASP A 65 21.29 -18.84 25.93
CA ASP A 65 20.64 -17.80 26.73
C ASP A 65 19.39 -17.20 26.05
N ALA A 66 18.63 -18.01 25.31
CA ALA A 66 17.53 -17.58 24.44
C ALA A 66 16.49 -16.71 25.16
N ALA A 67 16.10 -17.05 26.37
CA ALA A 67 15.10 -16.28 27.16
C ALA A 67 15.62 -14.89 27.55
N GLN A 68 16.91 -14.77 27.95
CA GLN A 68 17.53 -13.48 28.27
C GLN A 68 17.62 -12.62 27.01
N ARG A 69 18.19 -13.18 25.91
CA ARG A 69 18.34 -12.51 24.62
C ARG A 69 17.02 -12.05 24.03
N ALA A 70 15.95 -12.82 24.21
CA ALA A 70 14.61 -12.41 23.78
C ALA A 70 14.13 -11.16 24.56
N GLY A 71 14.46 -11.06 25.85
CA GLY A 71 14.19 -9.84 26.63
C GLY A 71 14.94 -8.64 26.07
N ASP A 72 16.25 -8.79 25.85
CA ASP A 72 17.13 -7.73 25.37
C ASP A 72 16.72 -7.25 23.96
N ILE A 73 16.33 -8.20 23.08
CA ILE A 73 15.84 -7.92 21.72
C ILE A 73 14.55 -7.11 21.76
N VAL A 74 13.55 -7.55 22.54
CA VAL A 74 12.25 -6.85 22.63
C VAL A 74 12.40 -5.47 23.25
N GLU A 75 13.33 -5.30 24.20
CA GLU A 75 13.65 -3.99 24.77
C GLU A 75 14.32 -3.06 23.73
N LEU A 76 15.26 -3.58 22.94
CA LEU A 76 15.87 -2.83 21.85
C LEU A 76 14.82 -2.41 20.79
N GLU A 77 13.97 -3.33 20.37
CA GLU A 77 12.88 -3.02 19.42
C GLU A 77 11.90 -1.99 19.99
N ALA A 78 11.61 -2.02 21.30
CA ALA A 78 10.78 -1.00 21.95
C ALA A 78 11.44 0.38 21.95
N ARG A 79 12.76 0.45 22.12
CA ARG A 79 13.53 1.70 21.99
C ARG A 79 13.50 2.23 20.56
N LEU A 80 13.63 1.38 19.55
CA LEU A 80 13.48 1.74 18.14
C LEU A 80 12.06 2.23 17.86
N ALA A 81 11.04 1.47 18.27
CA ALA A 81 9.62 1.80 18.07
C ALA A 81 9.23 3.15 18.67
N ALA A 82 9.79 3.50 19.84
CA ALA A 82 9.56 4.80 20.46
C ALA A 82 10.09 5.99 19.63
N ARG A 83 11.00 5.72 18.70
CA ARG A 83 11.60 6.71 17.79
C ARG A 83 11.04 6.66 16.37
N HIS A 84 10.30 5.60 16.02
CA HIS A 84 9.61 5.56 14.75
C HIS A 84 8.59 6.71 14.65
N MET A 85 8.53 7.35 13.51
CA MET A 85 7.45 8.26 13.13
C MET A 85 6.13 7.49 13.07
N ARG A 86 5.03 8.14 13.39
CA ARG A 86 3.68 7.55 13.26
C ARG A 86 3.38 7.26 11.78
N LYS A 87 2.61 6.21 11.54
CA LYS A 87 2.21 5.80 10.18
C LYS A 87 1.39 6.88 9.44
N GLU A 88 0.60 7.68 10.17
CA GLU A 88 -0.14 8.82 9.64
C GLU A 88 0.83 9.89 9.11
N ASP A 89 1.84 10.25 9.89
CA ASP A 89 2.83 11.28 9.56
C ASP A 89 3.76 10.86 8.40
N LEU A 90 3.99 9.54 8.22
CA LEU A 90 4.77 9.00 7.10
C LEU A 90 4.13 9.28 5.73
N ARG A 91 2.85 9.59 5.66
CA ARG A 91 2.14 9.92 4.42
C ARG A 91 2.48 11.31 3.88
N ASP A 92 3.04 12.20 4.69
CA ASP A 92 3.41 13.55 4.27
C ASP A 92 4.82 13.60 3.65
N TRP A 93 4.91 13.31 2.37
CA TRP A 93 6.16 13.35 1.63
C TRP A 93 6.82 14.73 1.58
N SER A 94 6.08 15.82 1.80
CA SER A 94 6.67 17.17 1.83
C SER A 94 7.58 17.39 3.05
N GLN A 95 7.32 16.66 4.14
CA GLN A 95 8.16 16.67 5.35
C GLN A 95 9.18 15.53 5.37
N ASN A 96 8.88 14.44 4.63
CA ASN A 96 9.62 13.19 4.69
C ASN A 96 10.62 13.01 3.53
N TYR A 97 10.81 14.02 2.69
CA TYR A 97 11.85 14.03 1.66
C TYR A 97 13.05 14.87 2.12
N ASN A 98 14.07 14.22 2.65
CA ASN A 98 15.29 14.87 3.15
C ASN A 98 16.51 14.31 2.40
N LYS A 99 16.88 14.94 1.28
CA LYS A 99 18.05 14.54 0.48
C LYS A 99 19.33 15.08 1.10
N VAL A 100 20.22 14.20 1.52
CA VAL A 100 21.47 14.48 2.23
C VAL A 100 22.64 13.97 1.38
N ALA A 101 23.65 14.80 1.16
CA ALA A 101 24.88 14.34 0.51
C ALA A 101 25.54 13.25 1.36
N THR A 102 26.09 12.20 0.73
CA THR A 102 26.72 11.10 1.48
C THR A 102 27.87 11.56 2.38
N ALA A 103 28.57 12.62 1.97
CA ALA A 103 29.62 13.26 2.78
C ALA A 103 29.11 13.89 4.10
N ASP A 104 27.82 14.26 4.14
CA ASP A 104 27.21 14.96 5.28
C ASP A 104 26.42 14.02 6.21
N LEU A 105 26.29 12.74 5.86
CA LEU A 105 25.54 11.74 6.67
C LEU A 105 26.08 11.60 8.10
N ASN A 106 27.38 11.78 8.30
CA ASN A 106 28.02 11.76 9.61
C ASN A 106 27.61 12.95 10.51
N GLU A 107 27.00 14.01 9.99
CA GLU A 107 26.40 15.07 10.81
C GLU A 107 25.09 14.60 11.47
N ILE A 108 24.44 13.61 10.91
CA ILE A 108 23.18 13.03 11.40
C ILE A 108 23.44 11.83 12.29
N MET A 109 24.35 10.94 11.89
CA MET A 109 24.74 9.74 12.65
C MET A 109 26.28 9.64 12.72
N PRO A 110 26.92 10.36 13.64
CA PRO A 110 28.39 10.40 13.75
C PRO A 110 29.02 9.08 14.24
N ASN A 111 28.27 8.21 14.90
CA ASN A 111 28.75 6.94 15.42
C ASN A 111 28.45 5.74 14.51
N PHE A 112 27.82 5.97 13.36
CA PHE A 112 27.54 4.96 12.35
C PHE A 112 28.49 5.09 11.16
N ASP A 113 29.15 4.03 10.77
CA ASP A 113 30.09 4.03 9.65
C ASP A 113 29.35 3.92 8.32
N TRP A 114 28.91 5.07 7.80
CA TRP A 114 28.21 5.16 6.52
C TRP A 114 29.05 4.69 5.35
N ALA A 115 30.38 4.86 5.39
CA ALA A 115 31.26 4.44 4.30
C ALA A 115 31.27 2.90 4.18
N VAL A 116 31.45 2.21 5.31
CA VAL A 116 31.36 0.74 5.36
C VAL A 116 29.97 0.26 4.96
N PHE A 117 28.91 0.93 5.44
CA PHE A 117 27.53 0.52 5.12
C PHE A 117 27.21 0.62 3.63
N LEU A 118 27.62 1.72 2.97
CA LEU A 118 27.38 1.92 1.54
C LEU A 118 28.26 1.01 0.67
N ASP A 119 29.51 0.75 1.08
CA ASP A 119 30.41 -0.20 0.42
C ASP A 119 29.84 -1.63 0.45
N GLU A 120 29.38 -2.08 1.61
CA GLU A 120 28.74 -3.42 1.75
C GLU A 120 27.43 -3.55 0.96
N LEU A 121 26.75 -2.44 0.69
CA LEU A 121 25.60 -2.40 -0.20
C LEU A 121 25.98 -2.33 -1.68
N GLY A 122 27.26 -2.12 -2.02
CA GLY A 122 27.71 -1.86 -3.38
C GLY A 122 27.31 -0.47 -3.91
N ALA A 123 27.08 0.49 -3.02
CA ALA A 123 26.60 1.84 -3.31
C ALA A 123 27.59 2.92 -2.86
N ASP A 124 28.88 2.61 -2.84
CA ASP A 124 29.99 3.47 -2.41
C ASP A 124 30.13 4.76 -3.25
N GLU A 125 29.71 4.73 -4.52
CA GLU A 125 29.69 5.90 -5.42
C GLU A 125 28.41 6.76 -5.29
N LEU A 126 27.51 6.43 -4.36
CA LEU A 126 26.25 7.17 -4.18
C LEU A 126 26.53 8.61 -3.71
N GLY A 127 26.07 9.60 -4.48
CA GLY A 127 26.30 11.02 -4.17
C GLY A 127 25.39 11.57 -3.06
N ALA A 128 24.19 11.01 -2.89
CA ALA A 128 23.21 11.45 -1.88
C ALA A 128 22.23 10.33 -1.51
N LEU A 129 21.75 10.36 -0.26
CA LEU A 129 20.72 9.48 0.28
C LEU A 129 19.52 10.31 0.73
N ILE A 130 18.31 9.83 0.48
CA ILE A 130 17.07 10.48 0.94
C ILE A 130 16.65 9.83 2.26
N LEU A 131 16.77 10.58 3.36
CA LEU A 131 16.37 10.15 4.69
C LEU A 131 14.89 10.47 4.89
N VAL A 132 14.03 9.46 4.98
CA VAL A 132 12.58 9.66 5.13
C VAL A 132 12.24 10.21 6.52
N THR A 133 12.95 9.77 7.56
CA THR A 133 12.69 10.15 8.96
C THR A 133 13.99 10.58 9.65
N THR A 134 14.46 11.81 9.40
CA THR A 134 15.76 12.30 9.90
C THR A 134 15.89 12.20 11.41
N ASP A 135 14.83 12.49 12.18
CA ASP A 135 14.85 12.43 13.64
C ASP A 135 15.02 10.99 14.16
N TYR A 136 14.49 10.01 13.44
CA TYR A 136 14.75 8.60 13.75
C TYR A 136 16.24 8.26 13.61
N PHE A 137 16.89 8.70 12.54
CA PHE A 137 18.33 8.44 12.31
C PHE A 137 19.20 9.08 13.39
N ARG A 138 18.91 10.32 13.80
CA ARG A 138 19.59 10.95 14.95
C ARG A 138 19.40 10.17 16.24
N ALA A 139 18.20 9.67 16.48
CA ALA A 139 17.93 8.88 17.69
C ALA A 139 18.56 7.48 17.61
N LEU A 140 18.60 6.87 16.42
CA LEU A 140 19.25 5.58 16.20
C LEU A 140 20.74 5.63 16.49
N ASP A 141 21.41 6.72 16.16
CA ASP A 141 22.83 6.94 16.49
C ASP A 141 23.09 6.78 17.99
N GLY A 142 22.27 7.40 18.83
CA GLY A 142 22.35 7.24 20.28
C GLY A 142 22.03 5.79 20.75
N ILE A 143 21.04 5.15 20.14
CA ILE A 143 20.69 3.75 20.45
C ILE A 143 21.85 2.81 20.12
N ILE A 144 22.57 3.06 19.01
CA ILE A 144 23.75 2.28 18.63
C ILE A 144 24.83 2.35 19.71
N VAL A 145 25.12 3.53 20.22
CA VAL A 145 26.15 3.74 21.25
C VAL A 145 25.74 3.14 22.61
N ASP A 146 24.47 3.29 22.98
CA ASP A 146 23.96 2.89 24.29
C ASP A 146 23.59 1.40 24.39
N THR A 147 23.72 0.65 23.31
CA THR A 147 23.39 -0.79 23.27
C THR A 147 24.67 -1.62 23.11
N ASP A 148 24.85 -2.60 23.97
CA ASP A 148 26.02 -3.48 23.90
C ASP A 148 26.03 -4.33 22.61
N LEU A 149 27.24 -4.68 22.18
CA LEU A 149 27.47 -5.41 20.94
C LEU A 149 26.81 -6.80 20.91
N ASP A 150 26.69 -7.47 22.06
CA ASP A 150 26.11 -8.81 22.14
C ASP A 150 24.58 -8.75 21.96
N THR A 151 23.93 -7.71 22.44
CA THR A 151 22.51 -7.42 22.15
C THR A 151 22.29 -7.15 20.65
N TRP A 152 23.13 -6.30 20.00
CA TRP A 152 23.07 -6.09 18.55
C TRP A 152 23.25 -7.37 17.75
N LYS A 153 24.22 -8.21 18.12
CA LYS A 153 24.43 -9.52 17.47
C LYS A 153 23.24 -10.47 17.64
N ALA A 154 22.61 -10.46 18.82
CA ALA A 154 21.43 -11.27 19.07
C ALA A 154 20.23 -10.79 18.25
N TYR A 155 20.02 -9.48 18.21
CA TYR A 155 18.97 -8.85 17.42
C TYR A 155 19.12 -9.12 15.91
N LEU A 156 20.30 -8.93 15.32
CA LEU A 156 20.53 -9.22 13.90
C LEU A 156 20.34 -10.69 13.55
N LYS A 157 20.74 -11.62 14.46
CA LYS A 157 20.47 -13.06 14.28
C LYS A 157 18.97 -13.35 14.35
N TRP A 158 18.26 -12.72 15.27
CA TRP A 158 16.81 -12.81 15.39
C TRP A 158 16.13 -12.30 14.11
N SER A 159 16.48 -11.12 13.64
CA SER A 159 15.95 -10.53 12.42
C SER A 159 16.13 -11.46 11.20
N ALA A 160 17.33 -12.04 11.04
CA ALA A 160 17.61 -13.01 9.98
C ALA A 160 16.76 -14.28 10.10
N LEU A 161 16.64 -14.84 11.30
CA LEU A 161 15.82 -16.03 11.55
C LEU A 161 14.34 -15.76 11.30
N ASN A 162 13.83 -14.62 11.77
CA ASN A 162 12.44 -14.23 11.60
C ASN A 162 12.08 -14.04 10.12
N ALA A 163 12.90 -13.32 9.37
CA ALA A 163 12.70 -13.09 7.94
C ALA A 163 12.70 -14.37 7.09
N THR A 164 13.42 -15.40 7.55
CA THR A 164 13.57 -16.68 6.84
C THR A 164 12.76 -17.83 7.43
N ALA A 165 12.13 -17.66 8.59
CA ALA A 165 11.49 -18.69 9.41
C ALA A 165 10.59 -19.66 8.62
N THR A 166 9.78 -19.14 7.70
CA THR A 166 8.85 -19.94 6.87
C THR A 166 9.54 -20.84 5.83
N ARG A 167 10.88 -20.77 5.72
CA ARG A 167 11.72 -21.47 4.72
C ARG A 167 12.80 -22.33 5.39
N LEU A 168 12.84 -22.31 6.73
CA LEU A 168 13.75 -23.11 7.56
C LEU A 168 13.11 -24.45 7.94
N SER A 169 13.57 -25.06 9.04
CA SER A 169 13.05 -26.35 9.51
C SER A 169 11.57 -26.27 9.91
N ALA A 170 10.88 -27.42 9.86
CA ALA A 170 9.44 -27.49 10.11
C ALA A 170 9.03 -27.01 11.51
N ASP A 171 9.90 -27.15 12.50
CA ASP A 171 9.68 -26.70 13.87
C ASP A 171 9.79 -25.16 13.99
N ILE A 172 10.72 -24.54 13.29
CA ILE A 172 10.85 -23.08 13.21
C ILE A 172 9.66 -22.49 12.45
N ASP A 173 9.28 -23.06 11.31
CA ASP A 173 8.11 -22.65 10.53
C ASP A 173 6.80 -22.76 11.34
N ALA A 174 6.64 -23.86 12.09
CA ALA A 174 5.48 -24.06 12.96
C ALA A 174 5.44 -23.02 14.11
N ALA A 175 6.58 -22.73 14.73
CA ALA A 175 6.67 -21.73 15.79
C ALA A 175 6.37 -20.32 15.25
N ASN A 176 6.85 -20.00 14.05
CA ASN A 176 6.54 -18.73 13.38
C ASN A 176 5.03 -18.61 13.08
N PHE A 177 4.39 -19.67 12.56
CA PHE A 177 2.95 -19.69 12.34
C PHE A 177 2.15 -19.55 13.62
N GLU A 178 2.59 -20.15 14.73
CA GLU A 178 1.88 -20.06 16.02
C GLU A 178 1.76 -18.61 16.48
N PHE A 179 2.78 -17.78 16.28
CA PHE A 179 2.72 -16.38 16.66
C PHE A 179 2.06 -15.51 15.57
N TYR A 180 2.66 -15.39 14.39
CA TYR A 180 2.16 -14.46 13.35
C TYR A 180 0.85 -14.91 12.71
N GLY A 181 0.67 -16.21 12.56
CA GLY A 181 -0.56 -16.78 11.99
C GLY A 181 -1.69 -16.86 13.00
N ARG A 182 -1.44 -17.49 14.15
CA ARG A 182 -2.50 -17.79 15.11
C ARG A 182 -2.74 -16.65 16.09
N VAL A 183 -1.71 -16.13 16.75
CA VAL A 183 -1.87 -15.08 17.76
C VAL A 183 -2.24 -13.75 17.12
N LEU A 184 -1.52 -13.30 16.08
CA LEU A 184 -1.76 -12.00 15.48
C LEU A 184 -2.91 -11.98 14.46
N ALA A 185 -3.06 -13.03 13.65
CA ALA A 185 -4.04 -13.05 12.56
C ALA A 185 -5.23 -14.00 12.80
N GLY A 186 -5.32 -14.70 13.94
CA GLY A 186 -6.42 -15.60 14.28
C GLY A 186 -6.56 -16.80 13.34
N THR A 187 -5.51 -17.15 12.59
CA THR A 187 -5.55 -18.21 11.59
C THR A 187 -5.45 -19.59 12.27
N GLU A 188 -6.47 -20.42 12.11
CA GLU A 188 -6.55 -21.72 12.80
C GLU A 188 -5.57 -22.77 12.29
N ALA A 189 -5.29 -22.76 10.98
CA ALA A 189 -4.40 -23.72 10.34
C ALA A 189 -3.54 -23.04 9.26
N GLN A 190 -2.29 -23.47 9.18
CA GLN A 190 -1.37 -22.99 8.15
C GLN A 190 -1.85 -23.40 6.76
N ARG A 191 -1.65 -22.53 5.77
CA ARG A 191 -1.99 -22.85 4.37
C ARG A 191 -1.24 -24.09 3.89
N PRO A 192 -1.86 -24.94 3.06
CA PRO A 192 -1.19 -26.09 2.47
C PRO A 192 0.15 -25.72 1.79
N LEU A 193 1.14 -26.60 1.90
CA LEU A 193 2.50 -26.34 1.43
C LEU A 193 2.55 -25.90 -0.05
N TRP A 194 1.72 -26.51 -0.92
CA TRP A 194 1.69 -26.14 -2.32
C TRP A 194 1.26 -24.66 -2.55
N ARG A 195 0.31 -24.14 -1.76
CA ARG A 195 -0.09 -22.72 -1.83
C ARG A 195 1.04 -21.80 -1.36
N ARG A 196 1.76 -22.22 -0.34
CA ARG A 196 2.93 -21.49 0.16
C ARG A 196 4.05 -21.50 -0.88
N GLY A 197 4.27 -22.66 -1.56
CA GLY A 197 5.19 -22.76 -2.68
C GLY A 197 4.84 -21.85 -3.85
N VAL A 198 3.56 -21.77 -4.23
CA VAL A 198 3.09 -20.81 -5.25
C VAL A 198 3.42 -19.37 -4.86
N ASN A 199 3.23 -18.98 -3.58
CA ASN A 199 3.58 -17.64 -3.13
C ASN A 199 5.10 -17.36 -3.22
N VAL A 200 5.93 -18.36 -2.91
CA VAL A 200 7.39 -18.24 -3.07
C VAL A 200 7.74 -18.01 -4.54
N VAL A 201 7.22 -18.84 -5.44
CA VAL A 201 7.46 -18.71 -6.90
C VAL A 201 6.97 -17.34 -7.42
N ASN A 202 5.79 -16.87 -6.98
CA ASN A 202 5.27 -15.56 -7.37
C ASN A 202 6.18 -14.39 -6.94
N ARG A 203 6.82 -14.49 -5.78
CA ARG A 203 7.74 -13.45 -5.31
C ARG A 203 9.10 -13.49 -5.99
N THR A 204 9.56 -14.68 -6.38
CA THR A 204 10.91 -14.90 -6.92
C THR A 204 10.95 -14.82 -8.45
N LEU A 205 9.93 -15.41 -9.10
CA LEU A 205 9.81 -15.54 -10.55
C LEU A 205 8.47 -14.97 -11.05
N GLY A 206 8.06 -13.84 -10.46
CA GLY A 206 6.71 -13.30 -10.64
C GLY A 206 6.29 -13.09 -12.09
N GLU A 207 7.15 -12.51 -12.92
CA GLU A 207 6.80 -12.26 -14.32
C GLU A 207 6.87 -13.52 -15.20
N VAL A 208 7.69 -14.52 -14.84
CA VAL A 208 7.65 -15.83 -15.52
C VAL A 208 6.28 -16.48 -15.36
N VAL A 209 5.76 -16.48 -14.12
CA VAL A 209 4.40 -16.96 -13.83
C VAL A 209 3.36 -16.06 -14.48
N GLY A 210 3.56 -14.74 -14.43
CA GLY A 210 2.69 -13.73 -15.04
C GLY A 210 2.48 -13.97 -16.52
N ARG A 211 3.55 -14.28 -17.27
CA ARG A 211 3.48 -14.59 -18.69
C ARG A 211 2.60 -15.81 -18.98
N VAL A 212 2.71 -16.86 -18.18
CA VAL A 212 1.87 -18.07 -18.30
C VAL A 212 0.42 -17.76 -17.91
N TYR A 213 0.23 -16.97 -16.86
CA TYR A 213 -1.09 -16.55 -16.39
C TYR A 213 -1.83 -15.74 -17.45
N VAL A 214 -1.20 -14.71 -18.00
CA VAL A 214 -1.76 -13.85 -19.05
C VAL A 214 -2.17 -14.66 -20.28
N ALA A 215 -1.27 -15.53 -20.77
CA ALA A 215 -1.55 -16.37 -21.94
C ALA A 215 -2.78 -17.29 -21.77
N ARG A 216 -3.16 -17.61 -20.53
CA ARG A 216 -4.29 -18.50 -20.22
C ARG A 216 -5.57 -17.80 -19.81
N HIS A 217 -5.46 -16.63 -19.18
CA HIS A 217 -6.57 -16.02 -18.42
C HIS A 217 -6.88 -14.58 -18.80
N PHE A 218 -6.09 -13.96 -19.70
CA PHE A 218 -6.32 -12.58 -20.09
C PHE A 218 -6.42 -12.45 -21.62
N PRO A 219 -7.65 -12.52 -22.17
CA PRO A 219 -7.84 -12.39 -23.62
C PRO A 219 -7.62 -10.94 -24.08
N PRO A 220 -7.17 -10.71 -25.33
CA PRO A 220 -6.94 -9.36 -25.88
C PRO A 220 -8.15 -8.43 -25.74
N GLU A 221 -9.36 -8.94 -25.97
CA GLU A 221 -10.61 -8.18 -25.87
C GLU A 221 -10.84 -7.59 -24.48
N ALA A 222 -10.27 -8.21 -23.43
CA ALA A 222 -10.34 -7.65 -22.08
C ALA A 222 -9.45 -6.41 -21.95
N LYS A 223 -8.31 -6.35 -22.63
CA LYS A 223 -7.44 -5.19 -22.67
C LYS A 223 -8.12 -4.01 -23.38
N ASP A 224 -8.65 -4.24 -24.58
CA ASP A 224 -9.35 -3.22 -25.37
C ASP A 224 -10.53 -2.61 -24.56
N ARG A 225 -11.32 -3.47 -23.94
CA ARG A 225 -12.46 -3.02 -23.12
C ARG A 225 -12.03 -2.21 -21.89
N MET A 226 -10.87 -2.53 -21.33
CA MET A 226 -10.30 -1.78 -20.22
C MET A 226 -9.78 -0.42 -20.65
N GLU A 227 -9.15 -0.32 -21.80
CA GLU A 227 -8.70 0.96 -22.37
C GLU A 227 -9.87 1.92 -22.56
N ASP A 228 -11.00 1.43 -23.11
CA ASP A 228 -12.25 2.20 -23.20
C ASP A 228 -12.75 2.65 -21.83
N LEU A 229 -12.74 1.74 -20.84
CA LEU A 229 -13.23 2.04 -19.50
C LEU A 229 -12.37 3.12 -18.82
N VAL A 230 -11.04 2.99 -18.90
CA VAL A 230 -10.10 3.98 -18.36
C VAL A 230 -10.31 5.35 -19.04
N ALA A 231 -10.45 5.40 -20.36
CA ALA A 231 -10.70 6.65 -21.08
C ALA A 231 -12.01 7.32 -20.64
N ASN A 232 -13.07 6.54 -20.41
CA ASN A 232 -14.35 7.05 -19.91
C ASN A 232 -14.23 7.60 -18.48
N LEU A 233 -13.47 6.95 -17.60
CA LEU A 233 -13.24 7.42 -16.24
C LEU A 233 -12.40 8.71 -16.22
N ILE A 234 -11.36 8.82 -17.06
CA ILE A 234 -10.58 10.06 -17.21
C ILE A 234 -11.49 11.20 -17.71
N SER A 235 -12.34 10.94 -18.71
CA SER A 235 -13.30 11.93 -19.19
C SER A 235 -14.30 12.35 -18.12
N ALA A 236 -14.78 11.43 -17.30
CA ALA A 236 -15.67 11.74 -16.18
C ALA A 236 -14.97 12.57 -15.09
N TYR A 237 -13.70 12.29 -14.78
CA TYR A 237 -12.90 13.15 -13.90
C TYR A 237 -12.72 14.55 -14.47
N GLU A 238 -12.47 14.67 -15.78
CA GLU A 238 -12.36 15.99 -16.44
C GLU A 238 -13.65 16.80 -16.26
N VAL A 239 -14.82 16.18 -16.50
CA VAL A 239 -16.13 16.82 -16.29
C VAL A 239 -16.28 17.25 -14.83
N SER A 240 -16.01 16.35 -13.90
CA SER A 240 -16.16 16.63 -12.47
C SER A 240 -15.24 17.77 -12.01
N ILE A 241 -13.95 17.76 -12.38
CA ILE A 241 -12.99 18.81 -11.99
C ILE A 241 -13.42 20.17 -12.57
N ARG A 242 -13.97 20.22 -13.79
CA ARG A 242 -14.48 21.46 -14.40
C ARG A 242 -15.67 22.05 -13.64
N ASP A 243 -16.52 21.19 -13.06
CA ASP A 243 -17.74 21.56 -12.36
C ASP A 243 -17.55 21.84 -10.86
N LEU A 244 -16.32 21.70 -10.31
CA LEU A 244 -16.08 21.98 -8.89
C LEU A 244 -16.22 23.47 -8.60
N ASP A 245 -17.15 23.81 -7.70
CA ASP A 245 -17.47 25.18 -7.30
C ASP A 245 -16.47 25.77 -6.28
N TRP A 246 -15.74 24.91 -5.57
CA TRP A 246 -14.79 25.31 -4.53
C TRP A 246 -13.35 25.51 -5.04
N MET A 247 -13.03 25.05 -6.25
CA MET A 247 -11.69 25.11 -6.83
C MET A 247 -11.52 26.31 -7.75
N SER A 248 -10.50 27.11 -7.52
CA SER A 248 -10.13 28.26 -8.38
C SER A 248 -9.69 27.79 -9.77
N GLU A 249 -9.70 28.72 -10.73
CA GLU A 249 -9.27 28.43 -12.11
C GLU A 249 -7.79 28.04 -12.19
N ASP A 250 -6.94 28.64 -11.35
CA ASP A 250 -5.50 28.33 -11.31
C ASP A 250 -5.25 26.89 -10.89
N THR A 251 -5.84 26.44 -9.78
CA THR A 251 -5.72 25.06 -9.30
C THR A 251 -6.41 24.08 -10.27
N ARG A 252 -7.58 24.44 -10.81
CA ARG A 252 -8.32 23.63 -11.78
C ARG A 252 -7.49 23.36 -13.04
N SER A 253 -6.81 24.38 -13.57
CA SER A 253 -5.94 24.25 -14.73
C SER A 253 -4.79 23.26 -14.47
N GLN A 254 -4.16 23.31 -13.29
CA GLN A 254 -3.11 22.37 -12.89
C GLN A 254 -3.67 20.95 -12.69
N ALA A 255 -4.85 20.80 -12.11
CA ALA A 255 -5.51 19.50 -11.94
C ALA A 255 -5.84 18.85 -13.29
N LEU A 256 -6.33 19.63 -14.27
CA LEU A 256 -6.62 19.16 -15.63
C LEU A 256 -5.33 18.80 -16.40
N ASP A 257 -4.25 19.60 -16.25
CA ASP A 257 -2.93 19.28 -16.81
C ASP A 257 -2.42 17.96 -16.25
N LYS A 258 -2.51 17.75 -14.93
CA LYS A 258 -2.13 16.50 -14.28
C LYS A 258 -2.95 15.34 -14.80
N LEU A 259 -4.27 15.47 -14.90
CA LEU A 259 -5.16 14.43 -15.41
C LEU A 259 -4.81 14.04 -16.86
N ALA A 260 -4.50 15.03 -17.71
CA ALA A 260 -4.13 14.81 -19.11
C ALA A 260 -2.78 14.07 -19.27
N LYS A 261 -1.92 14.11 -18.25
CA LYS A 261 -0.60 13.45 -18.22
C LYS A 261 -0.62 12.06 -17.56
N PHE A 262 -1.78 11.58 -17.10
CA PHE A 262 -1.87 10.22 -16.56
C PHE A 262 -1.46 9.18 -17.60
N THR A 263 -0.58 8.27 -17.19
CA THR A 263 -0.22 7.09 -17.97
C THR A 263 -0.94 5.87 -17.42
N ALA A 264 -1.63 5.11 -18.28
CA ALA A 264 -2.30 3.88 -17.88
C ALA A 264 -1.53 2.65 -18.36
N LYS A 265 -1.24 1.73 -17.44
CA LYS A 265 -0.69 0.41 -17.71
C LYS A 265 -1.75 -0.66 -17.47
N ILE A 266 -2.08 -1.44 -18.48
CA ILE A 266 -3.22 -2.37 -18.46
C ILE A 266 -2.78 -3.80 -18.78
N GLY A 267 -3.09 -4.70 -17.85
CA GLY A 267 -2.95 -6.15 -18.00
C GLY A 267 -1.56 -6.66 -17.64
N TYR A 268 -0.56 -6.37 -18.44
CA TYR A 268 0.78 -6.94 -18.34
C TYR A 268 1.84 -6.05 -19.02
N PRO A 269 3.15 -6.19 -18.67
CA PRO A 269 4.22 -5.41 -19.29
C PRO A 269 4.46 -5.80 -20.74
N ASP A 270 4.74 -4.81 -21.59
CA ASP A 270 5.12 -5.06 -22.99
C ASP A 270 6.48 -5.77 -23.11
N GLN A 271 7.37 -5.51 -22.15
CA GLN A 271 8.67 -6.18 -22.03
C GLN A 271 8.73 -6.96 -20.72
N TRP A 272 8.87 -8.27 -20.83
CA TRP A 272 8.99 -9.15 -19.70
C TRP A 272 10.41 -9.11 -19.15
N ARG A 273 10.53 -9.18 -17.82
CA ARG A 273 11.83 -9.28 -17.15
C ARG A 273 12.61 -10.50 -17.62
N ASP A 274 13.90 -10.31 -17.87
CA ASP A 274 14.83 -11.40 -18.16
C ASP A 274 15.31 -12.10 -16.89
N TYR A 275 15.09 -13.41 -16.84
CA TYR A 275 15.55 -14.31 -15.76
C TYR A 275 16.59 -15.32 -16.27
N SER A 276 17.15 -15.14 -17.48
CA SER A 276 18.01 -16.13 -18.13
C SER A 276 19.30 -16.41 -17.35
N LEU A 277 19.76 -15.46 -16.55
CA LEU A 277 20.96 -15.59 -15.72
C LEU A 277 20.68 -16.22 -14.34
N LEU A 278 19.42 -16.40 -13.97
CA LEU A 278 19.06 -16.96 -12.67
C LEU A 278 19.09 -18.50 -12.70
N GLU A 279 20.06 -19.08 -12.00
CA GLU A 279 20.17 -20.53 -11.84
C GLU A 279 19.23 -21.06 -10.75
N ILE A 280 18.41 -22.07 -11.09
CA ILE A 280 17.46 -22.72 -10.18
C ILE A 280 17.80 -24.21 -10.05
N SER A 281 18.01 -24.67 -8.80
CA SER A 281 18.20 -26.08 -8.45
C SER A 281 16.90 -26.67 -7.88
N GLY A 282 16.54 -27.89 -8.28
CA GLY A 282 15.30 -28.55 -7.84
C GLY A 282 15.25 -28.95 -6.36
N ASP A 283 16.39 -29.06 -5.70
CA ASP A 283 16.57 -29.58 -4.34
C ASP A 283 17.21 -28.56 -3.37
N ASP A 284 17.39 -27.31 -3.81
CA ASP A 284 18.00 -26.23 -3.03
C ASP A 284 17.09 -24.99 -2.97
N LEU A 285 16.00 -25.08 -2.20
CA LEU A 285 15.06 -23.94 -2.06
C LEU A 285 15.76 -22.69 -1.51
N TYR A 286 16.53 -22.83 -0.43
CA TYR A 286 17.17 -21.68 0.22
C TYR A 286 18.18 -21.02 -0.71
N GLY A 287 19.08 -21.79 -1.33
CA GLY A 287 20.04 -21.25 -2.29
C GLY A 287 19.37 -20.62 -3.54
N ASN A 288 18.23 -21.15 -4.00
CA ASN A 288 17.46 -20.49 -5.07
C ASN A 288 16.98 -19.09 -4.66
N LEU A 289 16.54 -18.93 -3.41
CA LEU A 289 16.07 -17.63 -2.90
C LEU A 289 17.23 -16.65 -2.70
N GLU A 290 18.37 -17.11 -2.23
CA GLU A 290 19.61 -16.32 -2.12
C GLU A 290 20.08 -15.83 -3.50
N ARG A 291 20.14 -16.72 -4.49
CA ARG A 291 20.50 -16.35 -5.88
C ARG A 291 19.52 -15.34 -6.49
N ALA A 292 18.22 -15.53 -6.23
CA ALA A 292 17.20 -14.59 -6.72
C ALA A 292 17.31 -13.22 -6.03
N ALA A 293 17.59 -13.20 -4.73
CA ALA A 293 17.79 -11.94 -3.99
C ALA A 293 19.06 -11.22 -4.46
N ALA A 294 20.16 -11.97 -4.70
CA ALA A 294 21.39 -11.39 -5.24
C ALA A 294 21.19 -10.82 -6.66
N ALA A 295 20.50 -11.55 -7.54
CA ALA A 295 20.20 -11.06 -8.90
C ALA A 295 19.30 -9.81 -8.88
N GLU A 296 18.35 -9.72 -7.94
CA GLU A 296 17.53 -8.51 -7.78
C GLU A 296 18.37 -7.34 -7.26
N HIS A 297 19.22 -7.57 -6.29
CA HIS A 297 20.13 -6.56 -5.76
C HIS A 297 21.09 -6.03 -6.83
N GLU A 298 21.73 -6.91 -7.62
CA GLU A 298 22.58 -6.49 -8.76
C GLU A 298 21.79 -5.66 -9.77
N ARG A 299 20.53 -6.00 -10.02
CA ARG A 299 19.66 -5.23 -10.91
C ARG A 299 19.33 -3.85 -10.36
N GLU A 300 19.12 -3.73 -9.05
CA GLU A 300 18.91 -2.44 -8.38
C GLU A 300 20.19 -1.60 -8.42
N LEU A 301 21.35 -2.17 -8.16
CA LEU A 301 22.64 -1.48 -8.26
C LEU A 301 22.92 -0.95 -9.67
N ALA A 302 22.59 -1.72 -10.69
CA ALA A 302 22.78 -1.31 -12.09
C ALA A 302 21.96 -0.06 -12.48
N ARG A 303 20.96 0.32 -11.67
CA ARG A 303 20.10 1.51 -11.91
C ARG A 303 20.53 2.73 -11.10
N LEU A 304 21.48 2.60 -10.16
CA LEU A 304 21.89 3.70 -9.29
C LEU A 304 22.27 4.94 -10.11
N GLY A 305 21.62 6.08 -9.80
CA GLY A 305 21.83 7.33 -10.52
C GLY A 305 21.34 7.34 -11.97
N GLY A 306 20.75 6.25 -12.46
CA GLY A 306 20.20 6.10 -13.80
C GLY A 306 18.80 6.69 -13.96
N LYS A 307 18.33 6.72 -15.22
CA LYS A 307 16.96 7.11 -15.53
C LYS A 307 15.97 6.02 -15.12
N VAL A 308 14.80 6.46 -14.63
CA VAL A 308 13.71 5.57 -14.28
C VAL A 308 13.18 4.86 -15.52
N ASP A 309 13.12 3.53 -15.45
CA ASP A 309 12.49 2.71 -16.49
C ASP A 309 10.98 2.71 -16.31
N ARG A 310 10.29 3.53 -17.10
CA ARG A 310 8.83 3.62 -17.09
C ARG A 310 8.14 2.39 -17.67
N ALA A 311 8.84 1.46 -18.34
CA ALA A 311 8.26 0.22 -18.84
C ALA A 311 8.11 -0.84 -17.73
N GLU A 312 8.82 -0.69 -16.63
CA GLU A 312 8.83 -1.64 -15.53
C GLU A 312 7.51 -1.65 -14.73
N TRP A 313 7.12 -2.84 -14.28
CA TRP A 313 5.94 -3.05 -13.42
C TRP A 313 6.37 -3.44 -12.01
N GLY A 314 5.90 -2.73 -11.00
CA GLY A 314 6.26 -2.99 -9.59
C GLY A 314 5.71 -4.30 -9.03
N ILE A 315 4.64 -4.85 -9.61
CA ILE A 315 3.95 -6.06 -9.13
C ILE A 315 3.50 -6.91 -10.32
N PRO A 316 3.65 -8.26 -10.25
CA PRO A 316 3.37 -9.13 -11.40
C PRO A 316 1.88 -9.23 -11.76
N PRO A 317 1.55 -9.54 -13.02
CA PRO A 317 0.19 -9.53 -13.59
C PRO A 317 -0.83 -10.44 -12.90
N GLN A 318 -0.41 -11.54 -12.28
CA GLN A 318 -1.29 -12.49 -11.59
C GLN A 318 -1.69 -12.05 -10.16
N THR A 319 -1.32 -10.86 -9.74
CA THR A 319 -1.75 -10.29 -8.45
C THR A 319 -3.05 -9.52 -8.62
N VAL A 320 -4.07 -9.84 -7.84
CA VAL A 320 -5.35 -9.11 -7.81
C VAL A 320 -5.15 -7.79 -7.07
N ASN A 321 -4.78 -6.76 -7.79
CA ASN A 321 -4.60 -5.39 -7.27
C ASN A 321 -4.45 -4.39 -8.41
N ALA A 322 -4.62 -3.09 -8.10
CA ALA A 322 -4.25 -1.93 -8.90
C ALA A 322 -3.41 -0.98 -8.04
N TYR A 323 -2.81 0.02 -8.63
CA TYR A 323 -2.14 1.09 -7.87
C TYR A 323 -1.91 2.34 -8.72
N TYR A 324 -1.79 3.48 -8.03
CA TYR A 324 -1.28 4.73 -8.58
C TYR A 324 0.14 4.98 -8.09
N SER A 325 1.01 5.49 -8.96
CA SER A 325 2.38 5.90 -8.64
C SER A 325 2.52 7.43 -8.79
N PRO A 326 2.56 8.21 -7.69
CA PRO A 326 2.61 9.67 -7.75
C PRO A 326 3.78 10.24 -8.56
N PRO A 327 5.05 9.79 -8.37
CA PRO A 327 6.17 10.36 -9.11
C PRO A 327 6.22 9.94 -10.59
N LEU A 328 5.47 8.93 -10.98
CA LEU A 328 5.34 8.54 -12.38
C LEU A 328 4.04 9.05 -13.03
N ASN A 329 3.12 9.59 -12.22
CA ASN A 329 1.76 9.95 -12.61
C ASN A 329 1.08 8.84 -13.41
N GLU A 330 1.13 7.62 -12.85
CA GLU A 330 0.82 6.38 -13.54
C GLU A 330 -0.18 5.54 -12.75
N ILE A 331 -1.20 5.02 -13.44
CA ILE A 331 -2.17 4.06 -12.91
C ILE A 331 -1.91 2.68 -13.53
N VAL A 332 -1.93 1.63 -12.71
CA VAL A 332 -1.58 0.27 -13.14
C VAL A 332 -2.67 -0.73 -12.77
N PHE A 333 -3.27 -1.38 -13.78
CA PHE A 333 -4.29 -2.41 -13.63
C PHE A 333 -3.77 -3.75 -14.15
N ARG A 334 -3.61 -4.73 -13.26
CA ARG A 334 -3.03 -6.01 -13.59
C ARG A 334 -4.07 -6.99 -14.12
N ALA A 335 -3.64 -7.95 -14.93
CA ALA A 335 -4.53 -8.93 -15.56
C ALA A 335 -5.45 -9.66 -14.56
N ALA A 336 -4.98 -9.94 -13.34
CA ALA A 336 -5.74 -10.70 -12.37
C ALA A 336 -6.91 -9.94 -11.73
N ILE A 337 -6.88 -8.59 -11.67
CA ILE A 337 -8.03 -7.81 -11.20
C ILE A 337 -9.10 -7.68 -12.31
N LEU A 338 -8.71 -7.88 -13.56
CA LEU A 338 -9.59 -7.78 -14.72
C LEU A 338 -10.43 -9.06 -14.93
N GLN A 339 -10.96 -9.59 -13.83
CA GLN A 339 -11.80 -10.80 -13.76
C GLN A 339 -12.92 -10.64 -12.73
N PRO A 340 -13.99 -11.46 -12.79
CA PRO A 340 -15.02 -11.43 -11.77
C PRO A 340 -14.46 -11.62 -10.36
N PRO A 341 -14.95 -10.89 -9.34
CA PRO A 341 -16.12 -10.01 -9.37
C PRO A 341 -15.86 -8.57 -9.82
N PHE A 342 -14.61 -8.17 -10.13
CA PHE A 342 -14.25 -6.80 -10.49
C PHE A 342 -14.65 -6.46 -11.93
N PHE A 343 -14.37 -7.36 -12.88
CA PHE A 343 -14.65 -7.16 -14.29
C PHE A 343 -15.22 -8.43 -14.92
N ASN A 344 -16.23 -8.26 -15.80
CA ASN A 344 -16.80 -9.37 -16.54
C ASN A 344 -17.17 -8.91 -17.96
N LEU A 345 -16.50 -9.48 -18.97
CA LEU A 345 -16.71 -9.14 -20.38
C LEU A 345 -18.15 -9.31 -20.88
N VAL A 346 -18.91 -10.21 -20.25
CA VAL A 346 -20.29 -10.51 -20.65
C VAL A 346 -21.35 -9.92 -19.72
N ALA A 347 -20.93 -9.24 -18.66
CA ALA A 347 -21.86 -8.56 -17.76
C ALA A 347 -22.36 -7.24 -18.36
N ASP A 348 -23.49 -6.78 -17.82
CA ASP A 348 -24.01 -5.45 -18.06
C ASP A 348 -23.00 -4.36 -17.61
N ASP A 349 -22.90 -3.30 -18.40
CA ASP A 349 -21.96 -2.21 -18.16
C ASP A 349 -22.12 -1.57 -16.78
N ALA A 350 -23.34 -1.42 -16.28
CA ALA A 350 -23.57 -0.86 -14.95
C ALA A 350 -22.80 -1.61 -13.86
N VAL A 351 -22.72 -2.94 -13.94
CA VAL A 351 -21.97 -3.76 -12.99
C VAL A 351 -20.47 -3.52 -13.12
N ASN A 352 -19.95 -3.44 -14.36
CA ASN A 352 -18.53 -3.19 -14.61
C ASN A 352 -18.11 -1.78 -14.17
N TYR A 353 -18.94 -0.75 -14.43
CA TYR A 353 -18.68 0.61 -13.95
C TYR A 353 -18.74 0.71 -12.41
N GLY A 354 -19.67 0.01 -11.78
CA GLY A 354 -19.78 -0.04 -10.32
C GLY A 354 -18.64 -0.79 -9.65
N ALA A 355 -18.16 -1.86 -10.27
CA ALA A 355 -17.08 -2.69 -9.73
C ALA A 355 -15.70 -2.14 -10.16
N LEU A 356 -15.23 -2.50 -11.35
CA LEU A 356 -13.91 -2.09 -11.82
C LEU A 356 -13.84 -0.60 -12.14
N GLY A 357 -14.90 0.01 -12.67
CA GLY A 357 -14.95 1.45 -12.92
C GLY A 357 -14.71 2.25 -11.65
N ALA A 358 -15.32 1.84 -10.52
CA ALA A 358 -15.03 2.47 -9.23
C ALA A 358 -13.58 2.25 -8.77
N VAL A 359 -12.95 1.09 -9.07
CA VAL A 359 -11.52 0.88 -8.79
C VAL A 359 -10.65 1.79 -9.67
N ILE A 360 -10.97 1.93 -10.95
CA ILE A 360 -10.24 2.85 -11.85
C ILE A 360 -10.37 4.29 -11.33
N GLY A 361 -11.58 4.71 -10.97
CA GLY A 361 -11.82 6.02 -10.40
C GLY A 361 -11.06 6.23 -9.08
N HIS A 362 -10.95 5.20 -8.25
CA HIS A 362 -10.16 5.19 -7.02
C HIS A 362 -8.66 5.43 -7.32
N GLU A 363 -8.07 4.69 -8.26
CA GLU A 363 -6.64 4.84 -8.60
C GLU A 363 -6.34 6.22 -9.24
N ILE A 364 -7.23 6.74 -10.10
CA ILE A 364 -7.12 8.11 -10.60
C ILE A 364 -7.26 9.10 -9.43
N GLY A 365 -8.17 8.84 -8.50
CA GLY A 365 -8.40 9.63 -7.29
C GLY A 365 -7.17 9.79 -6.41
N HIS A 366 -6.30 8.76 -6.35
CA HIS A 366 -5.02 8.87 -5.66
C HIS A 366 -4.09 9.94 -6.23
N GLY A 367 -4.25 10.35 -7.47
CA GLY A 367 -3.56 11.52 -8.02
C GLY A 367 -3.95 12.83 -7.34
N PHE A 368 -5.09 12.86 -6.66
CA PHE A 368 -5.73 14.05 -6.10
C PHE A 368 -6.09 13.90 -4.61
N ASP A 369 -5.68 12.81 -3.95
CA ASP A 369 -5.89 12.60 -2.52
C ASP A 369 -4.96 13.44 -1.64
N ASP A 370 -4.94 13.20 -0.32
CA ASP A 370 -4.12 13.93 0.66
C ASP A 370 -2.61 13.83 0.38
N SER A 371 -2.16 12.75 -0.22
CA SER A 371 -0.76 12.47 -0.56
C SER A 371 -0.46 12.81 -2.03
N GLY A 372 -1.23 12.27 -2.98
CA GLY A 372 -1.00 12.47 -4.42
C GLY A 372 -1.21 13.90 -4.88
N SER A 373 -2.08 14.69 -4.21
CA SER A 373 -2.28 16.10 -4.49
C SER A 373 -1.03 16.98 -4.24
N ARG A 374 0.01 16.43 -3.65
CA ARG A 374 1.32 17.09 -3.44
C ARG A 374 2.26 16.92 -4.63
N PHE A 375 1.89 16.13 -5.63
CA PHE A 375 2.66 15.89 -6.85
C PHE A 375 1.96 16.54 -8.04
N ASP A 376 2.71 17.22 -8.89
CA ASP A 376 2.16 17.80 -10.12
C ASP A 376 1.96 16.77 -11.25
N GLY A 377 1.57 17.23 -12.44
CA GLY A 377 1.35 16.38 -13.60
C GLY A 377 2.61 15.70 -14.15
N ASP A 378 3.79 16.23 -13.84
CA ASP A 378 5.08 15.65 -14.22
C ASP A 378 5.65 14.71 -13.13
N GLY A 379 4.89 14.52 -12.04
CA GLY A 379 5.27 13.66 -10.91
C GLY A 379 6.23 14.31 -9.92
N VAL A 380 6.44 15.62 -10.01
CA VAL A 380 7.33 16.35 -9.11
C VAL A 380 6.61 16.72 -7.82
N LEU A 381 7.22 16.42 -6.68
CA LEU A 381 6.74 16.83 -5.37
C LEU A 381 6.84 18.36 -5.23
N ARG A 382 5.73 19.05 -5.37
CA ARG A 382 5.61 20.50 -5.19
C ARG A 382 4.19 20.94 -4.86
N ASN A 383 4.04 22.08 -4.19
CA ASN A 383 2.73 22.70 -4.06
C ASN A 383 2.32 23.37 -5.39
N TRP A 384 1.17 22.96 -5.93
CA TRP A 384 0.58 23.51 -7.13
C TRP A 384 -0.85 24.07 -6.89
N TRP A 385 -1.28 24.04 -5.64
CA TRP A 385 -2.57 24.58 -5.19
C TRP A 385 -2.44 26.03 -4.77
N THR A 386 -3.53 26.81 -4.90
CA THR A 386 -3.65 28.05 -4.14
C THR A 386 -3.89 27.73 -2.67
N ASP A 387 -3.50 28.65 -1.77
CA ASP A 387 -3.69 28.45 -0.33
C ASP A 387 -5.17 28.26 0.03
N SER A 388 -6.06 29.06 -0.61
CA SER A 388 -7.52 28.95 -0.38
C SER A 388 -8.11 27.62 -0.82
N ASP A 389 -7.65 27.09 -1.95
CA ASP A 389 -8.14 25.79 -2.45
C ASP A 389 -7.62 24.64 -1.58
N ARG A 390 -6.38 24.75 -1.09
CA ARG A 390 -5.82 23.80 -0.13
C ARG A 390 -6.64 23.77 1.16
N GLU A 391 -6.99 24.94 1.73
CA GLU A 391 -7.84 25.04 2.90
C GLU A 391 -9.23 24.44 2.66
N GLU A 392 -9.83 24.67 1.50
CA GLU A 392 -11.14 24.10 1.16
C GLU A 392 -11.09 22.58 0.99
N PHE A 393 -10.01 22.05 0.42
CA PHE A 393 -9.78 20.62 0.36
C PHE A 393 -9.64 20.02 1.77
N GLU A 394 -8.81 20.63 2.62
CA GLU A 394 -8.57 20.16 4.00
C GLU A 394 -9.84 20.20 4.87
N LYS A 395 -10.72 21.20 4.70
CA LYS A 395 -12.03 21.22 5.38
C LYS A 395 -12.91 20.03 4.98
N ARG A 396 -12.91 19.65 3.70
CA ARG A 396 -13.68 18.50 3.20
C ARG A 396 -13.11 17.19 3.69
N THR A 397 -11.79 17.03 3.62
CA THR A 397 -11.10 15.82 4.06
C THR A 397 -11.19 15.63 5.57
N ALA A 398 -11.12 16.69 6.38
CA ALA A 398 -11.33 16.62 7.82
C ALA A 398 -12.72 16.05 8.18
N ARG A 399 -13.77 16.43 7.44
CA ARG A 399 -15.11 15.86 7.65
C ARG A 399 -15.17 14.38 7.28
N LEU A 400 -14.41 13.94 6.27
CA LEU A 400 -14.32 12.53 5.90
C LEU A 400 -13.57 11.75 6.99
N VAL A 401 -12.49 12.31 7.57
CA VAL A 401 -11.80 11.75 8.74
C VAL A 401 -12.78 11.52 9.89
N GLU A 402 -13.56 12.55 10.27
CA GLU A 402 -14.57 12.45 11.34
C GLU A 402 -15.60 11.34 11.09
N GLN A 403 -16.08 11.19 9.84
CA GLN A 403 -16.99 10.11 9.47
C GLN A 403 -16.39 8.72 9.69
N TYR A 404 -15.11 8.53 9.34
CA TYR A 404 -14.46 7.22 9.49
C TYR A 404 -14.00 6.95 10.91
N ASP A 405 -13.61 7.95 11.69
CA ASP A 405 -13.33 7.84 13.13
C ASP A 405 -14.55 7.38 13.94
N ALA A 406 -15.76 7.69 13.43
CA ALA A 406 -17.01 7.25 14.05
C ALA A 406 -17.31 5.75 13.83
N PHE A 407 -16.65 5.08 12.89
CA PHE A 407 -16.84 3.64 12.68
C PHE A 407 -16.09 2.82 13.72
N ARG A 408 -16.85 2.06 14.50
CA ARG A 408 -16.35 1.20 15.59
C ARG A 408 -16.64 -0.26 15.27
N PRO A 409 -15.71 -0.98 14.62
CA PRO A 409 -15.85 -2.42 14.41
C PRO A 409 -15.82 -3.22 15.73
N PHE A 410 -15.23 -2.65 16.79
CA PHE A 410 -15.22 -3.18 18.15
C PHE A 410 -15.44 -2.03 19.15
N ASP A 411 -15.96 -2.35 20.33
CA ASP A 411 -16.20 -1.33 21.38
C ASP A 411 -14.91 -0.60 21.80
N ASP A 412 -13.80 -1.32 21.77
CA ASP A 412 -12.46 -0.85 22.16
C ASP A 412 -11.61 -0.34 20.99
N LEU A 413 -12.08 -0.41 19.73
CA LEU A 413 -11.28 -0.07 18.57
C LEU A 413 -12.12 0.59 17.47
N ALA A 414 -11.76 1.83 17.13
CA ALA A 414 -12.29 2.56 15.97
C ALA A 414 -11.40 2.42 14.74
N VAL A 415 -11.95 2.72 13.57
CA VAL A 415 -11.16 3.01 12.37
C VAL A 415 -10.36 4.29 12.62
N ASN A 416 -9.15 4.37 12.09
CA ASN A 416 -8.34 5.60 12.13
C ASN A 416 -8.59 6.36 10.81
N GLY A 417 -9.44 7.39 10.88
CA GLY A 417 -9.85 8.18 9.72
C GLY A 417 -8.69 8.94 9.09
N GLU A 418 -7.73 9.43 9.89
CA GLU A 418 -6.52 10.11 9.42
C GLU A 418 -5.62 9.14 8.63
N PHE A 419 -5.37 7.96 9.16
CA PHE A 419 -4.53 6.94 8.50
C PHE A 419 -5.16 6.41 7.21
N THR A 420 -6.49 6.30 7.19
CA THR A 420 -7.23 5.76 6.03
C THR A 420 -7.72 6.85 5.06
N LEU A 421 -7.36 8.11 5.26
CA LEU A 421 -7.92 9.24 4.52
C LEU A 421 -7.76 9.12 3.00
N GLY A 422 -6.55 8.85 2.49
CA GLY A 422 -6.31 8.75 1.06
C GLY A 422 -7.14 7.65 0.40
N GLU A 423 -7.24 6.49 1.07
CA GLU A 423 -8.07 5.38 0.61
C GLU A 423 -9.57 5.71 0.63
N ASN A 424 -10.01 6.45 1.65
CA ASN A 424 -11.40 6.89 1.76
C ASN A 424 -11.77 7.95 0.70
N ILE A 425 -10.83 8.84 0.35
CA ILE A 425 -10.97 9.78 -0.78
C ILE A 425 -11.05 9.01 -2.09
N GLY A 426 -10.16 8.03 -2.28
CA GLY A 426 -10.16 7.14 -3.45
C GLY A 426 -11.49 6.40 -3.61
N ASP A 427 -12.03 5.82 -2.52
CA ASP A 427 -13.30 5.09 -2.56
C ASP A 427 -14.50 6.00 -2.87
N LEU A 428 -14.57 7.16 -2.23
CA LEU A 428 -15.64 8.13 -2.47
C LEU A 428 -15.57 8.68 -3.90
N GLY A 429 -14.39 9.08 -4.35
CA GLY A 429 -14.15 9.52 -5.73
C GLY A 429 -14.45 8.40 -6.72
N GLY A 430 -13.99 7.19 -6.43
CA GLY A 430 -14.16 6.03 -7.28
C GLY A 430 -15.62 5.72 -7.61
N ILE A 431 -16.48 5.62 -6.59
CA ILE A 431 -17.92 5.34 -6.85
C ILE A 431 -18.63 6.55 -7.49
N THR A 432 -18.30 7.78 -7.10
CA THR A 432 -18.92 8.98 -7.66
C THR A 432 -18.56 9.13 -9.14
N ILE A 433 -17.30 9.04 -9.48
CA ILE A 433 -16.82 9.15 -10.87
C ILE A 433 -17.19 7.92 -11.71
N GLY A 434 -17.19 6.72 -11.11
CA GLY A 434 -17.67 5.50 -11.77
C GLY A 434 -19.14 5.61 -12.19
N LEU A 435 -19.98 6.18 -11.35
CA LEU A 435 -21.39 6.47 -11.66
C LEU A 435 -21.53 7.54 -12.74
N LEU A 436 -20.75 8.63 -12.66
CA LEU A 436 -20.73 9.68 -13.68
C LEU A 436 -20.29 9.13 -15.04
N ALA A 437 -19.22 8.32 -15.07
CA ALA A 437 -18.71 7.69 -16.28
C ALA A 437 -19.75 6.75 -16.91
N TYR A 438 -20.46 5.97 -16.10
CA TYR A 438 -21.58 5.15 -16.56
C TYR A 438 -22.69 6.01 -17.20
N THR A 439 -23.06 7.11 -16.55
CA THR A 439 -24.09 8.02 -17.04
C THR A 439 -23.70 8.66 -18.37
N LEU A 440 -22.44 9.09 -18.51
CA LEU A 440 -21.89 9.62 -19.75
C LEU A 440 -21.85 8.56 -20.87
N ALA A 441 -21.47 7.32 -20.54
CA ALA A 441 -21.44 6.21 -21.50
C ALA A 441 -22.82 5.78 -22.02
N LEU A 442 -23.88 6.07 -21.27
CA LEU A 442 -25.26 5.89 -21.75
C LEU A 442 -25.62 6.84 -22.91
N ASP A 443 -24.94 7.99 -23.00
CA ASP A 443 -25.15 8.97 -24.09
C ASP A 443 -26.65 9.32 -24.28
N GLY A 444 -27.35 9.60 -23.17
CA GLY A 444 -28.77 9.89 -23.13
C GLY A 444 -29.71 8.70 -23.34
N ARG A 445 -29.20 7.50 -23.49
CA ARG A 445 -30.01 6.27 -23.60
C ARG A 445 -30.51 5.84 -22.23
N GLU A 446 -31.72 5.32 -22.16
CA GLU A 446 -32.22 4.68 -20.95
C GLU A 446 -31.53 3.33 -20.71
N ALA A 447 -31.04 3.13 -19.48
CA ALA A 447 -30.49 1.84 -19.09
C ALA A 447 -31.62 0.81 -18.92
N PRO A 448 -31.44 -0.45 -19.38
CA PRO A 448 -32.44 -1.47 -19.17
C PRO A 448 -32.61 -1.79 -17.68
N VAL A 449 -33.85 -2.15 -17.28
CA VAL A 449 -34.08 -2.78 -15.97
C VAL A 449 -33.77 -4.27 -16.11
N ILE A 450 -32.85 -4.78 -15.30
CA ILE A 450 -32.43 -6.18 -15.30
C ILE A 450 -32.65 -6.75 -13.89
N ASP A 451 -33.30 -7.89 -13.80
CA ASP A 451 -33.66 -8.56 -12.53
C ASP A 451 -34.40 -7.63 -11.52
N GLY A 452 -35.14 -6.66 -12.04
CA GLY A 452 -35.86 -5.68 -11.24
C GLY A 452 -35.05 -4.47 -10.77
N PHE A 453 -33.76 -4.39 -11.13
CA PHE A 453 -32.87 -3.28 -10.77
C PHE A 453 -32.63 -2.34 -11.93
N THR A 454 -32.68 -1.03 -11.64
CA THR A 454 -32.27 0.02 -12.59
C THR A 454 -30.76 -0.02 -12.85
N GLY A 455 -30.27 0.67 -13.89
CA GLY A 455 -28.84 0.78 -14.17
C GLY A 455 -28.06 1.36 -12.98
N ILE A 456 -28.56 2.46 -12.39
CA ILE A 456 -27.93 3.12 -11.22
C ILE A 456 -27.86 2.16 -10.02
N GLN A 457 -28.94 1.44 -9.73
CA GLN A 457 -28.93 0.43 -8.65
C GLN A 457 -27.87 -0.64 -8.90
N ARG A 458 -27.73 -1.11 -10.15
CA ARG A 458 -26.72 -2.12 -10.50
C ARG A 458 -25.27 -1.59 -10.38
N VAL A 459 -25.02 -0.30 -10.62
CA VAL A 459 -23.71 0.32 -10.32
C VAL A 459 -23.38 0.17 -8.84
N PHE A 460 -24.28 0.56 -7.94
CA PHE A 460 -24.05 0.44 -6.49
C PHE A 460 -23.95 -1.03 -6.03
N LEU A 461 -24.73 -1.93 -6.61
CA LEU A 461 -24.65 -3.36 -6.31
C LEU A 461 -23.31 -3.97 -6.78
N GLY A 462 -22.82 -3.57 -7.96
CA GLY A 462 -21.49 -3.95 -8.46
C GLY A 462 -20.39 -3.49 -7.51
N TYR A 463 -20.45 -2.25 -7.05
CA TYR A 463 -19.53 -1.70 -6.07
C TYR A 463 -19.55 -2.47 -4.74
N ALA A 464 -20.73 -2.70 -4.19
CA ALA A 464 -20.86 -3.43 -2.93
C ALA A 464 -20.35 -4.89 -3.04
N GLN A 465 -20.49 -5.51 -4.21
CA GLN A 465 -20.07 -6.89 -4.43
C GLN A 465 -18.57 -7.09 -4.32
N VAL A 466 -17.74 -6.15 -4.77
CA VAL A 466 -16.27 -6.27 -4.69
C VAL A 466 -15.75 -6.17 -3.26
N TRP A 467 -16.52 -5.56 -2.36
CA TRP A 467 -16.18 -5.41 -0.94
C TRP A 467 -16.74 -6.51 -0.03
N ARG A 468 -17.33 -7.57 -0.56
CA ARG A 468 -17.89 -8.69 0.21
C ARG A 468 -16.79 -9.53 0.85
N ASN A 469 -16.29 -9.10 2.00
CA ASN A 469 -15.28 -9.78 2.79
C ASN A 469 -15.82 -10.20 4.16
N LYS A 470 -15.24 -11.26 4.72
CA LYS A 470 -15.46 -11.70 6.10
C LYS A 470 -14.10 -11.86 6.78
N TYR A 471 -13.93 -11.21 7.92
CA TYR A 471 -12.69 -11.21 8.68
C TYR A 471 -12.85 -12.04 9.96
N ARG A 472 -11.76 -12.64 10.44
CA ARG A 472 -11.61 -13.04 11.85
C ARG A 472 -11.36 -11.80 12.68
N GLU A 473 -11.67 -11.86 13.98
CA GLU A 473 -11.49 -10.70 14.86
C GLU A 473 -10.04 -10.22 14.88
N GLU A 474 -9.09 -11.12 15.12
CA GLU A 474 -7.67 -10.80 15.20
C GLU A 474 -7.16 -10.21 13.87
N ALA A 475 -7.54 -10.80 12.74
CA ALA A 475 -7.17 -10.29 11.42
C ALA A 475 -7.75 -8.90 11.15
N LEU A 476 -8.99 -8.63 11.61
CA LEU A 476 -9.60 -7.31 11.48
C LEU A 476 -8.90 -6.27 12.36
N ARG A 477 -8.54 -6.63 13.59
CA ARG A 477 -7.76 -5.77 14.48
C ARG A 477 -6.38 -5.45 13.91
N LEU A 478 -5.70 -6.46 13.36
CA LEU A 478 -4.42 -6.29 12.68
C LEU A 478 -4.55 -5.35 11.49
N LEU A 479 -5.57 -5.54 10.64
CA LEU A 479 -5.86 -4.68 9.49
C LEU A 479 -6.04 -3.22 9.92
N ILE A 480 -6.87 -2.94 10.92
CA ILE A 480 -7.12 -1.57 11.42
C ILE A 480 -5.81 -0.94 11.94
N GLY A 481 -4.95 -1.74 12.58
CA GLY A 481 -3.67 -1.26 13.11
C GLY A 481 -2.62 -0.95 12.05
N THR A 482 -2.61 -1.67 10.92
CA THR A 482 -1.45 -1.71 10.02
C THR A 482 -1.75 -1.36 8.56
N ASN A 483 -3.01 -1.35 8.13
CA ASN A 483 -3.40 -1.17 6.75
C ASN A 483 -4.05 0.21 6.53
N PRO A 484 -3.64 1.00 5.53
CA PRO A 484 -4.25 2.30 5.23
C PRO A 484 -5.69 2.19 4.69
N HIS A 485 -6.15 0.99 4.35
CA HIS A 485 -7.53 0.77 3.90
C HIS A 485 -8.45 0.51 5.09
N ALA A 486 -9.58 1.20 5.13
CA ALA A 486 -10.64 0.87 6.06
C ALA A 486 -11.17 -0.56 5.82
N PRO A 487 -11.76 -1.24 6.83
CA PRO A 487 -12.40 -2.54 6.61
C PRO A 487 -13.44 -2.49 5.49
N SER A 488 -13.54 -3.55 4.67
CA SER A 488 -14.34 -3.58 3.43
C SER A 488 -15.79 -3.12 3.60
N MET A 489 -16.41 -3.41 4.76
CA MET A 489 -17.76 -2.91 5.06
C MET A 489 -17.82 -1.38 5.06
N TYR A 490 -16.80 -0.72 5.57
CA TYR A 490 -16.76 0.74 5.65
C TYR A 490 -16.28 1.38 4.34
N ARG A 491 -15.46 0.67 3.55
CA ARG A 491 -15.15 1.08 2.17
C ARG A 491 -16.44 1.17 1.34
N ALA A 492 -17.30 0.16 1.41
CA ALA A 492 -18.60 0.17 0.73
C ALA A 492 -19.55 1.21 1.33
N ASN A 493 -19.91 1.05 2.59
CA ASN A 493 -21.00 1.80 3.23
C ASN A 493 -20.60 3.25 3.53
N GLY A 494 -19.36 3.50 3.92
CA GLY A 494 -18.82 4.83 4.20
C GLY A 494 -18.77 5.72 2.95
N ALA A 495 -18.43 5.15 1.79
CA ALA A 495 -18.41 5.87 0.53
C ALA A 495 -19.84 6.20 0.04
N VAL A 496 -20.71 5.19 -0.11
CA VAL A 496 -22.05 5.38 -0.75
C VAL A 496 -22.96 6.32 0.01
N ARG A 497 -22.84 6.40 1.35
CA ARG A 497 -23.65 7.32 2.15
C ARG A 497 -23.39 8.81 1.90
N ASN A 498 -22.31 9.13 1.18
CA ASN A 498 -22.00 10.49 0.75
C ASN A 498 -22.57 10.81 -0.66
N VAL A 499 -23.03 9.80 -1.43
CA VAL A 499 -23.45 9.94 -2.83
C VAL A 499 -24.96 10.18 -2.92
N PRO A 500 -25.43 11.35 -3.40
CA PRO A 500 -26.87 11.68 -3.46
C PRO A 500 -27.70 10.69 -4.27
N GLU A 501 -27.15 10.16 -5.36
CA GLU A 501 -27.82 9.19 -6.24
C GLU A 501 -28.10 7.86 -5.56
N PHE A 502 -27.35 7.49 -4.52
CA PHE A 502 -27.61 6.31 -3.70
C PHE A 502 -28.97 6.43 -2.98
N TYR A 503 -29.26 7.62 -2.44
CA TYR A 503 -30.53 7.88 -1.76
C TYR A 503 -31.72 7.79 -2.71
N ALA A 504 -31.59 8.36 -3.89
CA ALA A 504 -32.64 8.32 -4.92
C ALA A 504 -32.82 6.91 -5.49
N ALA A 505 -31.76 6.12 -5.63
CA ALA A 505 -31.80 4.79 -6.20
C ALA A 505 -32.45 3.76 -5.29
N PHE A 506 -32.32 3.92 -3.97
CA PHE A 506 -32.78 2.94 -2.98
C PHE A 506 -33.84 3.50 -2.00
N ASP A 507 -34.39 4.67 -2.28
CA ASP A 507 -35.39 5.35 -1.44
C ASP A 507 -34.95 5.49 0.02
N VAL A 508 -33.65 5.79 0.25
CA VAL A 508 -33.06 5.89 1.59
C VAL A 508 -33.59 7.11 2.33
N VAL A 509 -34.13 6.89 3.52
CA VAL A 509 -34.77 7.91 4.38
C VAL A 509 -34.05 8.02 5.73
N GLU A 510 -34.41 9.05 6.53
CA GLU A 510 -33.74 9.42 7.78
C GLU A 510 -33.62 8.30 8.81
N ASP A 511 -34.55 7.35 8.82
CA ASP A 511 -34.54 6.21 9.75
C ASP A 511 -33.63 5.03 9.30
N ASP A 512 -33.06 5.11 8.09
CA ASP A 512 -32.20 4.06 7.57
C ASP A 512 -30.78 4.13 8.11
N ALA A 513 -30.16 2.98 8.35
CA ALA A 513 -28.83 2.88 8.95
C ALA A 513 -27.70 3.55 8.11
N LEU A 514 -27.89 3.69 6.81
CA LEU A 514 -26.92 4.36 5.92
C LEU A 514 -27.26 5.83 5.66
N TYR A 515 -28.35 6.34 6.25
CA TYR A 515 -28.71 7.74 6.08
C TYR A 515 -27.65 8.66 6.68
N LEU A 516 -27.30 9.70 5.94
CA LEU A 516 -26.47 10.81 6.37
C LEU A 516 -27.15 12.13 5.93
N PRO A 517 -27.38 13.08 6.84
CA PRO A 517 -28.00 14.37 6.47
C PRO A 517 -27.24 15.04 5.31
N PRO A 518 -27.92 15.67 4.37
CA PRO A 518 -27.27 16.32 3.21
C PRO A 518 -26.14 17.28 3.60
N ALA A 519 -26.29 17.99 4.72
CA ALA A 519 -25.28 18.90 5.23
C ALA A 519 -24.02 18.21 5.76
N GLU A 520 -24.08 16.92 6.06
CA GLU A 520 -22.96 16.12 6.57
C GLU A 520 -22.27 15.32 5.47
N ARG A 521 -22.88 15.20 4.28
CA ARG A 521 -22.28 14.49 3.14
C ARG A 521 -21.05 15.24 2.64
N VAL A 522 -20.01 14.47 2.32
CA VAL A 522 -18.76 15.01 1.78
C VAL A 522 -18.76 14.81 0.27
N LYS A 523 -18.48 15.91 -0.46
CA LYS A 523 -18.15 15.88 -1.88
C LYS A 523 -16.77 16.50 -2.05
N ILE A 524 -15.85 15.76 -2.66
CA ILE A 524 -14.49 16.21 -2.97
C ILE A 524 -14.39 16.43 -4.48
N TRP A 525 -14.65 15.38 -5.25
CA TRP A 525 -14.59 15.37 -6.72
C TRP A 525 -15.96 15.23 -7.37
#